data_f2d6490434c45c8d2694593d6aa6ad23
#
_entry.id   f2d6490434c45c8d2694593d6aa6ad23
#
_cell.length_a   1.000
_cell.length_b   1.000
_cell.length_c   1.000
_cell.angle_alpha   90.00
_cell.angle_beta   90.00
_cell.angle_gamma   90.00
#
_symmetry.space_group_name_H-M   'P 1'
#
loop_
_entity.id
_entity.type
_entity.pdbx_description
1 polymer ?
#
loop_
_entity_poly.entity_id
_entity_poly.type
_entity_poly.pdbx_seq_one_letter_code
_entity_poly.pdbx_strand_id
1 'polypeptide(L)'
;LVGSEMCIRDRLHTYGSHFNYHERYPKEFRFYTPDKAEGIRASYKKELRNAYDNSIHYTDYVLGEIVDMLAKTNAPASMLYLSDHGEDIFDDSRARYLHASPIPTYYQLHIPYVIWFSKAYRESYPQKYLEAQAHETYPVSTNSVFHTMLDIAGVRTPVADSTFALTNRAFKVRDRMYLGDHDDPIPFWKVGLKKQDFEMMDKWDIAYDRN
;
A
#
# COMPACT_ATOMS: atom_id res chain seq x y z
N LEU A 1 35.41 10.48 13.80
CA LEU A 1 34.11 9.90 13.51
C LEU A 1 33.41 9.64 14.83
N VAL A 2 32.66 10.59 15.32
CA VAL A 2 31.81 10.46 16.51
C VAL A 2 30.45 9.97 16.02
N GLY A 3 30.00 8.80 16.53
CA GLY A 3 28.64 8.30 16.38
C GLY A 3 28.39 7.65 15.02
N SER A 4 28.88 6.44 14.82
CA SER A 4 28.30 5.53 13.83
C SER A 4 26.99 4.98 14.40
N GLU A 5 25.93 5.77 14.37
CA GLU A 5 24.59 5.21 14.48
C GLU A 5 24.39 4.34 13.25
N MET A 6 24.40 3.02 13.45
CA MET A 6 24.21 2.07 12.37
C MET A 6 22.74 2.09 11.99
N CYS A 7 22.42 2.68 10.85
CA CYS A 7 21.09 2.59 10.28
C CYS A 7 20.89 1.18 9.75
N ILE A 8 19.98 0.43 10.38
CA ILE A 8 19.58 -0.91 9.91
C ILE A 8 18.32 -0.75 9.06
N ARG A 9 18.33 -1.33 7.87
CA ARG A 9 17.17 -1.43 7.00
C ARG A 9 16.91 -2.89 6.68
N ASP A 10 15.74 -3.37 7.07
CA ASP A 10 15.22 -4.67 6.70
C ASP A 10 14.12 -4.53 5.64
N ARG A 11 14.07 -5.50 4.73
CA ARG A 11 12.96 -5.65 3.77
C ARG A 11 12.30 -6.99 4.02
N LEU A 12 11.05 -6.94 4.45
CA LEU A 12 10.20 -8.11 4.60
C LEU A 12 9.32 -8.22 3.36
N HIS A 13 9.45 -9.32 2.64
CA HIS A 13 8.61 -9.63 1.49
C HIS A 13 7.66 -10.75 1.89
N THR A 14 6.43 -10.39 2.17
CA THR A 14 5.39 -11.33 2.58
C THR A 14 4.59 -11.81 1.37
N TYR A 15 3.99 -12.99 1.49
CA TYR A 15 3.02 -13.46 0.50
C TYR A 15 1.71 -12.66 0.53
N GLY A 16 1.42 -12.03 1.68
CA GLY A 16 0.23 -11.22 1.87
C GLY A 16 -1.05 -11.96 1.46
N SER A 17 -1.91 -11.24 0.75
CA SER A 17 -3.20 -11.75 0.26
C SER A 17 -3.11 -12.31 -1.17
N HIS A 18 -1.99 -12.91 -1.54
CA HIS A 18 -1.85 -13.56 -2.85
C HIS A 18 -2.78 -14.79 -2.96
N PHE A 19 -3.30 -15.03 -4.14
CA PHE A 19 -4.08 -16.23 -4.46
C PHE A 19 -3.27 -17.53 -4.21
N ASN A 20 -3.77 -18.60 -3.57
CA ASN A 20 -5.11 -18.89 -3.00
C ASN A 20 -5.27 -18.24 -1.61
N TYR A 21 -6.23 -17.35 -1.46
CA TYR A 21 -6.39 -16.56 -0.23
C TYR A 21 -6.57 -17.42 1.01
N HIS A 22 -7.38 -18.51 0.97
CA HIS A 22 -7.68 -19.37 2.12
C HIS A 22 -6.46 -20.13 2.68
N GLU A 23 -5.32 -20.10 1.97
CA GLU A 23 -4.05 -20.67 2.41
C GLU A 23 -3.13 -19.64 3.07
N ARG A 24 -3.56 -18.38 3.14
CA ARG A 24 -2.72 -17.25 3.57
C ARG A 24 -2.87 -16.90 5.04
N TYR A 25 -3.71 -17.60 5.78
CA TYR A 25 -3.95 -17.37 7.21
C TYR A 25 -4.18 -18.69 7.94
N PRO A 26 -3.78 -18.79 9.22
CA PRO A 26 -4.07 -19.95 10.06
C PRO A 26 -5.53 -19.95 10.52
N LYS A 27 -5.99 -21.08 11.08
CA LYS A 27 -7.39 -21.26 11.47
C LYS A 27 -7.93 -20.20 12.42
N GLU A 28 -7.10 -19.69 13.29
CA GLU A 28 -7.42 -18.70 14.30
C GLU A 28 -7.85 -17.36 13.68
N PHE A 29 -7.49 -17.13 12.40
CA PHE A 29 -7.83 -15.93 11.62
C PHE A 29 -8.98 -16.15 10.63
N ARG A 30 -9.76 -17.22 10.80
CA ARG A 30 -10.98 -17.49 10.01
C ARG A 30 -12.19 -16.80 10.61
N PHE A 31 -12.23 -15.47 10.53
CA PHE A 31 -13.33 -14.67 11.05
C PHE A 31 -14.56 -14.68 10.14
N TYR A 32 -14.31 -14.64 8.83
CA TYR A 32 -15.36 -14.61 7.81
C TYR A 32 -15.53 -15.98 7.18
N THR A 33 -16.75 -16.54 7.24
CA THR A 33 -17.07 -17.85 6.71
C THR A 33 -18.41 -17.84 5.93
N PRO A 34 -18.62 -18.75 4.94
CA PRO A 34 -17.65 -19.71 4.40
C PRO A 34 -16.50 -19.02 3.66
N ASP A 35 -15.29 -19.59 3.72
CA ASP A 35 -14.05 -19.03 3.17
C ASP A 35 -13.30 -20.00 2.23
N LYS A 36 -13.94 -21.12 1.86
CA LYS A 36 -13.39 -22.09 0.93
C LYS A 36 -14.27 -22.20 -0.30
N ALA A 37 -13.76 -21.70 -1.42
CA ALA A 37 -14.42 -21.83 -2.71
C ALA A 37 -13.98 -23.14 -3.39
N GLU A 38 -14.92 -23.82 -4.08
CA GLU A 38 -14.63 -25.02 -4.88
C GLU A 38 -14.07 -24.68 -6.26
N GLY A 39 -13.91 -23.40 -6.58
CA GLY A 39 -13.36 -22.91 -7.84
C GLY A 39 -13.49 -21.41 -8.00
N ILE A 40 -12.90 -20.89 -9.07
CA ILE A 40 -12.92 -19.47 -9.42
C ILE A 40 -14.16 -19.19 -10.26
N ARG A 41 -15.26 -18.83 -9.62
CA ARG A 41 -16.53 -18.50 -10.28
C ARG A 41 -17.24 -17.41 -9.49
N ALA A 42 -18.02 -16.59 -10.17
CA ALA A 42 -18.82 -15.54 -9.52
C ALA A 42 -19.83 -16.10 -8.49
N SER A 43 -20.25 -17.37 -8.64
CA SER A 43 -21.10 -18.05 -7.66
C SER A 43 -20.42 -18.27 -6.30
N TYR A 44 -19.08 -18.30 -6.25
CA TYR A 44 -18.28 -18.42 -5.03
C TYR A 44 -17.69 -17.06 -4.58
N LYS A 45 -18.24 -15.96 -5.08
CA LYS A 45 -17.78 -14.61 -4.72
C LYS A 45 -17.70 -14.38 -3.21
N LYS A 46 -18.69 -14.88 -2.46
CA LYS A 46 -18.74 -14.72 -1.00
C LYS A 46 -17.58 -15.44 -0.33
N GLU A 47 -17.34 -16.70 -0.69
CA GLU A 47 -16.26 -17.51 -0.15
C GLU A 47 -14.89 -16.92 -0.47
N LEU A 48 -14.69 -16.47 -1.70
CA LEU A 48 -13.46 -15.87 -2.15
C LEU A 48 -13.17 -14.54 -1.42
N ARG A 49 -14.18 -13.69 -1.26
CA ARG A 49 -14.05 -12.45 -0.49
C ARG A 49 -13.78 -12.69 0.98
N ASN A 50 -14.53 -13.62 1.60
CA ASN A 50 -14.30 -13.98 2.99
C ASN A 50 -12.86 -14.48 3.21
N ALA A 51 -12.34 -15.31 2.29
CA ALA A 51 -10.96 -15.75 2.35
C ALA A 51 -9.96 -14.60 2.19
N TYR A 52 -10.22 -13.68 1.26
CA TYR A 52 -9.41 -12.49 1.06
C TYR A 52 -9.41 -11.59 2.31
N ASP A 53 -10.59 -11.30 2.87
CA ASP A 53 -10.74 -10.48 4.08
C ASP A 53 -10.03 -11.11 5.29
N ASN A 54 -10.10 -12.45 5.44
CA ASN A 54 -9.33 -13.16 6.47
C ASN A 54 -7.82 -13.02 6.25
N SER A 55 -7.34 -13.04 5.01
CA SER A 55 -5.92 -12.86 4.69
C SER A 55 -5.43 -11.43 4.97
N ILE A 56 -6.27 -10.43 4.71
CA ILE A 56 -6.01 -9.03 5.09
C ILE A 56 -5.93 -8.90 6.61
N HIS A 57 -6.87 -9.51 7.33
CA HIS A 57 -6.89 -9.48 8.81
C HIS A 57 -5.63 -10.12 9.40
N TYR A 58 -5.15 -11.21 8.80
CA TYR A 58 -3.90 -11.83 9.22
C TYR A 58 -2.68 -10.97 8.88
N THR A 59 -2.67 -10.31 7.73
CA THR A 59 -1.61 -9.36 7.35
C THR A 59 -1.54 -8.20 8.35
N ASP A 60 -2.68 -7.64 8.74
CA ASP A 60 -2.77 -6.59 9.76
C ASP A 60 -2.19 -7.03 11.10
N TYR A 61 -2.53 -8.24 11.54
CA TYR A 61 -1.94 -8.83 12.75
C TYR A 61 -0.41 -8.93 12.66
N VAL A 62 0.13 -9.42 11.54
CA VAL A 62 1.57 -9.55 11.35
C VAL A 62 2.26 -8.17 11.38
N LEU A 63 1.65 -7.16 10.76
CA LEU A 63 2.16 -5.79 10.81
C LEU A 63 2.12 -5.24 12.24
N GLY A 64 1.06 -5.52 13.00
CA GLY A 64 0.95 -5.18 14.43
C GLY A 64 2.08 -5.77 15.25
N GLU A 65 2.39 -7.07 15.09
CA GLU A 65 3.52 -7.72 15.77
C GLU A 65 4.88 -7.07 15.42
N ILE A 66 5.08 -6.68 14.15
CA ILE A 66 6.29 -5.96 13.74
C ILE A 66 6.37 -4.59 14.42
N VAL A 67 5.27 -3.85 14.45
CA VAL A 67 5.16 -2.55 15.13
C VAL A 67 5.49 -2.69 16.60
N ASP A 68 4.92 -3.68 17.28
CA ASP A 68 5.16 -3.94 18.69
C ASP A 68 6.62 -4.33 18.99
N MET A 69 7.23 -5.11 18.11
CA MET A 69 8.64 -5.47 18.19
C MET A 69 9.53 -4.22 18.07
N LEU A 70 9.27 -3.37 17.07
CA LEU A 70 10.01 -2.13 16.84
C LEU A 70 9.81 -1.14 18.00
N ALA A 71 8.59 -1.02 18.54
CA ALA A 71 8.31 -0.15 19.67
C ALA A 71 9.09 -0.53 20.92
N LYS A 72 9.27 -1.84 21.19
CA LYS A 72 10.02 -2.38 22.34
C LYS A 72 11.52 -2.07 22.28
N THR A 73 12.08 -1.73 21.11
CA THR A 73 13.50 -1.36 20.99
C THR A 73 13.82 -0.02 21.66
N ASN A 74 12.82 0.84 21.87
CA ASN A 74 12.98 2.23 22.33
C ASN A 74 13.91 3.08 21.44
N ALA A 75 14.26 2.62 20.26
CA ALA A 75 15.06 3.31 19.27
C ALA A 75 14.19 4.12 18.29
N PRO A 76 14.75 5.15 17.63
CA PRO A 76 14.10 5.77 16.48
C PRO A 76 13.89 4.74 15.37
N ALA A 77 12.66 4.29 15.19
CA ALA A 77 12.28 3.27 14.22
C ALA A 77 11.08 3.72 13.41
N SER A 78 10.99 3.24 12.19
CA SER A 78 9.82 3.40 11.31
C SER A 78 9.55 2.13 10.53
N MET A 79 8.29 1.92 10.15
CA MET A 79 7.86 0.89 9.23
C MET A 79 7.11 1.56 8.07
N LEU A 80 7.44 1.17 6.85
CA LEU A 80 6.69 1.53 5.65
C LEU A 80 6.13 0.24 5.06
N TYR A 81 4.81 0.19 4.90
CA TYR A 81 4.11 -0.94 4.30
C TYR A 81 3.30 -0.46 3.09
N LEU A 82 3.33 -1.23 2.04
CA LEU A 82 2.46 -1.09 0.88
C LEU A 82 2.24 -2.46 0.23
N SER A 83 1.14 -2.60 -0.51
CA SER A 83 0.97 -3.68 -1.49
C SER A 83 1.56 -3.24 -2.84
N ASP A 84 1.93 -4.18 -3.67
CA ASP A 84 2.34 -3.95 -5.06
C ASP A 84 1.14 -3.67 -5.98
N HIS A 85 0.00 -4.34 -5.74
CA HIS A 85 -1.28 -4.15 -6.41
C HIS A 85 -2.44 -4.56 -5.50
N GLY A 86 -3.64 -4.22 -5.91
CA GLY A 86 -4.87 -4.76 -5.36
C GLY A 86 -5.42 -5.90 -6.22
N GLU A 87 -6.64 -6.36 -5.92
CA GLU A 87 -7.27 -7.52 -6.55
C GLU A 87 -8.73 -7.25 -6.92
N ASP A 88 -9.14 -7.75 -8.08
CA ASP A 88 -10.57 -7.91 -8.41
C ASP A 88 -11.08 -9.25 -7.85
N ILE A 89 -12.19 -9.23 -7.13
CA ILE A 89 -12.84 -10.44 -6.59
C ILE A 89 -14.32 -10.39 -6.91
N PHE A 90 -14.65 -10.37 -8.20
CA PHE A 90 -16.02 -10.20 -8.69
C PHE A 90 -16.74 -8.99 -8.09
N ASP A 91 -16.04 -7.85 -7.98
CA ASP A 91 -16.49 -6.69 -7.22
C ASP A 91 -17.68 -5.98 -7.86
N ASP A 92 -17.73 -5.90 -9.16
CA ASP A 92 -18.79 -5.25 -9.91
C ASP A 92 -19.34 -6.11 -11.06
N SER A 93 -20.17 -5.51 -11.92
CA SER A 93 -20.81 -6.16 -13.04
C SER A 93 -19.86 -6.69 -14.13
N ARG A 94 -18.58 -6.25 -14.11
CA ARG A 94 -17.55 -6.77 -15.01
C ARG A 94 -17.13 -8.20 -14.67
N ALA A 95 -17.46 -8.66 -13.46
CA ALA A 95 -17.15 -9.99 -12.94
C ALA A 95 -15.67 -10.41 -13.12
N ARG A 96 -14.76 -9.46 -12.90
CA ARG A 96 -13.32 -9.69 -12.98
C ARG A 96 -12.81 -10.41 -11.75
N TYR A 97 -11.69 -11.11 -11.94
CA TYR A 97 -11.01 -11.83 -10.87
C TYR A 97 -9.50 -11.71 -11.03
N LEU A 98 -8.77 -11.56 -9.91
CA LEU A 98 -7.32 -11.30 -9.84
C LEU A 98 -6.92 -9.93 -10.43
N HIS A 99 -5.67 -9.86 -10.84
CA HIS A 99 -5.01 -8.69 -11.42
C HIS A 99 -4.46 -9.01 -12.83
N ALA A 100 -3.55 -8.18 -13.37
CA ALA A 100 -2.93 -8.34 -14.68
C ALA A 100 -3.91 -8.28 -15.86
N SER A 101 -4.98 -7.50 -15.72
CA SER A 101 -5.84 -7.17 -16.84
C SER A 101 -5.20 -6.05 -17.69
N PRO A 102 -5.30 -6.09 -19.03
CA PRO A 102 -4.78 -5.02 -19.89
C PRO A 102 -5.32 -3.62 -19.54
N ILE A 103 -6.54 -3.55 -18.98
CA ILE A 103 -7.11 -2.33 -18.43
C ILE A 103 -7.35 -2.61 -16.95
N PRO A 104 -6.61 -1.95 -16.03
CA PRO A 104 -6.80 -2.14 -14.60
C PRO A 104 -8.17 -1.64 -14.13
N THR A 105 -8.54 -2.00 -12.93
CA THR A 105 -9.72 -1.47 -12.24
C THR A 105 -9.29 -0.61 -11.06
N TYR A 106 -10.24 0.13 -10.49
CA TYR A 106 -10.05 0.78 -9.19
C TYR A 106 -9.50 -0.19 -8.14
N TYR A 107 -10.03 -1.41 -8.08
CA TYR A 107 -9.67 -2.43 -7.08
C TYR A 107 -8.23 -2.92 -7.21
N GLN A 108 -7.65 -2.87 -8.41
CA GLN A 108 -6.23 -3.21 -8.64
C GLN A 108 -5.29 -2.04 -8.37
N LEU A 109 -5.75 -0.79 -8.55
CA LEU A 109 -4.92 0.41 -8.45
C LEU A 109 -4.87 1.00 -7.05
N HIS A 110 -5.95 0.87 -6.28
CA HIS A 110 -6.05 1.46 -4.95
C HIS A 110 -5.47 0.52 -3.90
N ILE A 111 -4.25 0.82 -3.46
CA ILE A 111 -3.49 0.02 -2.51
C ILE A 111 -3.26 0.77 -1.20
N PRO A 112 -3.08 0.07 -0.06
CA PRO A 112 -2.67 0.70 1.18
C PRO A 112 -1.23 1.24 1.07
N TYR A 113 -1.00 2.41 1.66
CA TYR A 113 0.32 2.98 1.87
C TYR A 113 0.40 3.45 3.32
N VAL A 114 1.11 2.72 4.16
CA VAL A 114 1.16 2.96 5.61
C VAL A 114 2.58 3.31 6.03
N ILE A 115 2.73 4.39 6.80
CA ILE A 115 3.98 4.74 7.47
C ILE A 115 3.72 4.80 8.97
N TRP A 116 4.45 4.00 9.71
CA TRP A 116 4.45 4.04 11.17
C TRP A 116 5.79 4.58 11.70
N PHE A 117 5.72 5.33 12.78
CA PHE A 117 6.88 5.89 13.46
C PHE A 117 6.85 5.57 14.94
N SER A 118 7.95 5.08 15.52
CA SER A 118 8.09 4.90 16.96
C SER A 118 8.01 6.23 17.70
N LYS A 119 7.72 6.17 19.00
CA LYS A 119 7.74 7.36 19.86
C LYS A 119 9.12 8.06 19.78
N ALA A 120 10.20 7.29 19.91
CA ALA A 120 11.56 7.82 19.83
C ALA A 120 11.85 8.49 18.47
N TYR A 121 11.33 7.95 17.35
CA TYR A 121 11.47 8.59 16.05
C TYR A 121 10.77 9.95 16.00
N ARG A 122 9.52 10.01 16.47
CA ARG A 122 8.72 11.25 16.49
C ARG A 122 9.36 12.35 17.36
N GLU A 123 9.99 11.95 18.47
CA GLU A 123 10.72 12.87 19.35
C GLU A 123 12.04 13.34 18.73
N SER A 124 12.76 12.47 18.03
CA SER A 124 14.04 12.79 17.39
C SER A 124 13.89 13.55 16.08
N TYR A 125 12.81 13.28 15.32
CA TYR A 125 12.56 13.85 13.98
C TYR A 125 11.11 14.38 13.85
N PRO A 126 10.69 15.30 14.74
CA PRO A 126 9.28 15.74 14.81
C PRO A 126 8.79 16.36 13.50
N GLN A 127 9.66 17.08 12.77
CA GLN A 127 9.28 17.71 11.53
C GLN A 127 8.90 16.68 10.46
N LYS A 128 9.64 15.59 10.32
CA LYS A 128 9.32 14.52 9.34
C LYS A 128 8.00 13.85 9.65
N TYR A 129 7.70 13.63 10.92
CA TYR A 129 6.42 13.09 11.36
C TYR A 129 5.26 14.03 11.03
N LEU A 130 5.41 15.33 11.32
CA LEU A 130 4.39 16.35 11.03
C LEU A 130 4.13 16.49 9.52
N GLU A 131 5.18 16.47 8.70
CA GLU A 131 5.03 16.51 7.24
C GLU A 131 4.30 15.24 6.72
N ALA A 132 4.64 14.06 7.23
CA ALA A 132 3.95 12.83 6.86
C ALA A 132 2.44 12.90 7.22
N GLN A 133 2.09 13.43 8.39
CA GLN A 133 0.69 13.65 8.78
C GLN A 133 -0.01 14.68 7.87
N ALA A 134 0.67 15.77 7.52
CA ALA A 134 0.11 16.79 6.63
C ALA A 134 -0.18 16.25 5.21
N HIS A 135 0.53 15.21 4.79
CA HIS A 135 0.38 14.59 3.47
C HIS A 135 -0.48 13.32 3.47
N GLU A 136 -1.07 12.95 4.62
CA GLU A 136 -1.84 11.69 4.79
C GLU A 136 -2.96 11.52 3.77
N THR A 137 -3.65 12.59 3.42
CA THR A 137 -4.78 12.58 2.47
C THR A 137 -4.39 12.91 1.03
N TYR A 138 -3.12 13.13 0.77
CA TYR A 138 -2.68 13.51 -0.57
C TYR A 138 -2.70 12.31 -1.54
N PRO A 139 -3.05 12.55 -2.80
CA PRO A 139 -2.98 11.52 -3.82
C PRO A 139 -1.51 11.20 -4.13
N VAL A 140 -1.11 9.97 -3.83
CA VAL A 140 0.27 9.50 -3.98
C VAL A 140 0.33 8.24 -4.84
N SER A 141 1.53 7.91 -5.30
CA SER A 141 1.81 6.64 -5.97
C SER A 141 3.15 6.05 -5.49
N THR A 142 3.42 4.81 -5.88
CA THR A 142 4.56 4.03 -5.40
C THR A 142 5.92 4.63 -5.75
N ASN A 143 6.01 5.55 -6.70
CA ASN A 143 7.23 6.28 -7.00
C ASN A 143 7.75 7.15 -5.83
N SER A 144 6.89 7.50 -4.87
CA SER A 144 7.27 8.21 -3.65
C SER A 144 8.01 7.33 -2.63
N VAL A 145 7.89 6.00 -2.71
CA VAL A 145 8.41 5.04 -1.72
C VAL A 145 9.92 5.18 -1.54
N PHE A 146 10.68 5.14 -2.62
CA PHE A 146 12.14 5.22 -2.58
C PHE A 146 12.62 6.51 -1.89
N HIS A 147 12.09 7.64 -2.32
CA HIS A 147 12.47 8.94 -1.80
C HIS A 147 12.02 9.16 -0.35
N THR A 148 10.83 8.67 0.00
CA THR A 148 10.33 8.70 1.38
C THR A 148 11.20 7.86 2.30
N MET A 149 11.62 6.66 1.88
CA MET A 149 12.52 5.82 2.68
C MET A 149 13.88 6.47 2.89
N LEU A 150 14.47 7.07 1.85
CA LEU A 150 15.73 7.80 1.99
C LEU A 150 15.61 8.98 2.96
N ASP A 151 14.50 9.73 2.86
CA ASP A 151 14.27 10.85 3.75
C ASP A 151 14.04 10.37 5.20
N ILE A 152 13.23 9.35 5.44
CA ILE A 152 13.03 8.73 6.77
C ILE A 152 14.39 8.36 7.39
N ALA A 153 15.22 7.67 6.62
CA ALA A 153 16.54 7.22 7.07
C ALA A 153 17.60 8.34 7.17
N GLY A 154 17.29 9.55 6.72
CA GLY A 154 18.25 10.66 6.69
C GLY A 154 19.39 10.46 5.69
N VAL A 155 19.22 9.58 4.72
CA VAL A 155 20.23 9.27 3.69
C VAL A 155 20.26 10.37 2.63
N ARG A 156 21.43 10.98 2.45
CA ARG A 156 21.68 11.99 1.41
C ARG A 156 22.41 11.35 0.24
N THR A 157 21.83 11.45 -0.94
CA THR A 157 22.39 10.92 -2.19
C THR A 157 21.95 11.78 -3.36
N PRO A 158 22.73 11.86 -4.45
CA PRO A 158 22.36 12.65 -5.64
C PRO A 158 21.04 12.20 -6.32
N VAL A 159 20.61 10.96 -6.08
CA VAL A 159 19.36 10.42 -6.65
C VAL A 159 18.14 10.65 -5.75
N ALA A 160 18.33 11.19 -4.53
CA ALA A 160 17.22 11.54 -3.65
C ALA A 160 16.55 12.84 -4.13
N ASP A 161 15.24 12.80 -4.31
CA ASP A 161 14.43 13.96 -4.61
C ASP A 161 13.41 14.19 -3.49
N SER A 162 13.62 15.22 -2.70
CA SER A 162 12.76 15.59 -1.57
C SER A 162 11.33 15.94 -2.00
N THR A 163 11.12 16.30 -3.28
CA THR A 163 9.77 16.62 -3.79
C THR A 163 8.89 15.38 -4.00
N PHE A 164 9.46 14.18 -3.88
CA PHE A 164 8.73 12.91 -3.85
C PHE A 164 8.60 12.32 -2.44
N ALA A 165 9.31 12.84 -1.45
CA ALA A 165 9.34 12.28 -0.09
C ALA A 165 8.17 12.79 0.75
N LEU A 166 7.29 11.89 1.18
CA LEU A 166 6.11 12.21 2.01
C LEU A 166 6.46 12.79 3.38
N THR A 167 7.67 12.57 3.87
CA THR A 167 8.18 13.08 5.14
C THR A 167 8.88 14.43 5.01
N ASN A 168 8.82 15.04 3.82
CA ASN A 168 9.53 16.28 3.53
C ASN A 168 8.56 17.41 3.13
N ARG A 169 8.75 18.59 3.69
CA ARG A 169 7.96 19.80 3.39
C ARG A 169 8.01 20.22 1.90
N ALA A 170 9.01 19.76 1.16
CA ALA A 170 9.14 20.04 -0.26
C ALA A 170 8.29 19.11 -1.13
N PHE A 171 7.58 18.14 -0.52
CA PHE A 171 6.71 17.21 -1.23
C PHE A 171 5.74 17.95 -2.17
N LYS A 172 5.55 17.39 -3.36
CA LYS A 172 4.63 17.93 -4.36
C LYS A 172 3.72 16.82 -4.87
N VAL A 173 2.42 17.07 -4.83
CA VAL A 173 1.45 16.22 -5.53
C VAL A 173 1.77 16.23 -7.03
N ARG A 174 1.71 15.07 -7.64
CA ARG A 174 2.03 14.84 -9.06
C ARG A 174 0.97 13.95 -9.69
N ASP A 175 0.96 13.93 -10.99
CA ASP A 175 0.18 12.94 -11.74
C ASP A 175 0.63 11.54 -11.34
N ARG A 176 -0.35 10.71 -10.99
CA ARG A 176 -0.11 9.29 -10.68
C ARG A 176 -0.05 8.53 -11.98
N MET A 177 1.06 7.84 -12.17
CA MET A 177 1.31 7.09 -13.39
C MET A 177 1.07 5.60 -13.15
N TYR A 178 0.47 4.94 -14.11
CA TYR A 178 0.37 3.49 -14.21
C TYR A 178 1.43 2.99 -15.18
N LEU A 179 2.16 1.94 -14.80
CA LEU A 179 3.11 1.27 -15.67
C LEU A 179 2.40 0.09 -16.33
N GLY A 180 2.16 0.19 -17.62
CA GLY A 180 1.53 -0.86 -18.41
C GLY A 180 2.53 -1.92 -18.89
N ASP A 181 2.03 -2.90 -19.65
CA ASP A 181 2.80 -4.04 -20.16
C ASP A 181 4.01 -3.66 -21.06
N HIS A 182 4.04 -2.44 -21.54
CA HIS A 182 5.11 -1.93 -22.42
C HIS A 182 6.08 -0.99 -21.72
N ASP A 183 6.06 -0.96 -20.38
CA ASP A 183 6.89 -0.09 -19.52
C ASP A 183 6.72 1.42 -19.79
N ASP A 184 5.71 1.82 -20.54
CA ASP A 184 5.39 3.22 -20.77
C ASP A 184 4.51 3.75 -19.62
N PRO A 185 4.95 4.81 -18.91
CA PRO A 185 4.15 5.41 -17.86
C PRO A 185 2.97 6.19 -18.45
N ILE A 186 1.76 5.80 -18.10
CA ILE A 186 0.51 6.41 -18.54
C ILE A 186 -0.19 7.04 -17.32
N PRO A 187 -0.70 8.28 -17.40
CA PRO A 187 -1.58 8.81 -16.35
C PRO A 187 -2.72 7.83 -16.07
N PHE A 188 -2.92 7.48 -14.80
CA PHE A 188 -3.83 6.36 -14.44
C PHE A 188 -5.27 6.57 -14.95
N TRP A 189 -5.75 7.80 -15.04
CA TRP A 189 -7.08 8.11 -15.61
C TRP A 189 -7.17 7.92 -17.14
N LYS A 190 -6.02 7.71 -17.82
CA LYS A 190 -5.96 7.44 -19.27
C LYS A 190 -5.77 5.96 -19.61
N VAL A 191 -5.64 5.09 -18.63
CA VAL A 191 -5.46 3.63 -18.85
C VAL A 191 -6.75 2.90 -19.28
N GLY A 192 -7.82 3.62 -19.53
CA GLY A 192 -9.09 3.05 -19.98
C GLY A 192 -10.05 2.63 -18.87
N LEU A 193 -9.91 3.22 -17.69
CA LEU A 193 -10.84 3.05 -16.57
C LEU A 193 -12.28 3.27 -17.01
N LYS A 194 -13.22 2.59 -16.38
CA LYS A 194 -14.65 2.64 -16.68
C LYS A 194 -15.39 3.48 -15.65
N LYS A 195 -16.64 3.78 -15.93
CA LYS A 195 -17.51 4.59 -15.06
C LYS A 195 -17.53 4.07 -13.62
N GLN A 196 -17.59 2.75 -13.43
CA GLN A 196 -17.59 2.13 -12.10
C GLN A 196 -16.32 2.43 -11.29
N ASP A 197 -15.18 2.55 -11.94
CA ASP A 197 -13.91 2.88 -11.28
C ASP A 197 -13.92 4.30 -10.75
N PHE A 198 -14.43 5.26 -11.55
CA PHE A 198 -14.58 6.64 -11.13
C PHE A 198 -15.65 6.82 -10.04
N GLU A 199 -16.75 6.06 -10.10
CA GLU A 199 -17.76 6.04 -9.04
C GLU A 199 -17.16 5.57 -7.70
N MET A 200 -16.24 4.61 -7.72
CA MET A 200 -15.53 4.19 -6.52
C MET A 200 -14.54 5.23 -6.03
N MET A 201 -13.85 5.92 -6.91
CA MET A 201 -12.96 7.04 -6.54
C MET A 201 -13.76 8.18 -5.91
N ASP A 202 -14.89 8.56 -6.49
CA ASP A 202 -15.79 9.56 -5.93
C ASP A 202 -16.31 9.16 -4.53
N LYS A 203 -16.67 7.89 -4.35
CA LYS A 203 -17.15 7.35 -3.07
C LYS A 203 -16.13 7.50 -1.95
N TRP A 204 -14.85 7.38 -2.28
CA TRP A 204 -13.74 7.43 -1.32
C TRP A 204 -12.98 8.75 -1.35
N ASP A 205 -13.54 9.77 -2.02
CA ASP A 205 -12.93 11.11 -2.16
C ASP A 205 -11.49 11.07 -2.72
N ILE A 206 -11.24 10.15 -3.65
CA ILE A 206 -9.94 10.00 -4.28
C ILE A 206 -9.84 10.97 -5.46
N ALA A 207 -8.92 11.92 -5.35
CA ALA A 207 -8.68 12.90 -6.41
C ALA A 207 -8.21 12.24 -7.72
N TYR A 208 -8.77 12.68 -8.84
CA TYR A 208 -8.34 12.32 -10.20
C TYR A 208 -8.65 13.45 -11.18
N ASP A 209 -7.94 13.49 -12.31
CA ASP A 209 -8.23 14.46 -13.37
C ASP A 209 -9.47 14.02 -14.17
N ARG A 210 -10.42 14.94 -14.34
CA ARG A 210 -11.68 14.72 -15.05
C ARG A 210 -11.66 15.24 -16.49
N ASN A 211 -10.51 15.75 -16.98
CA ASN A 211 -10.41 16.35 -18.33
C ASN A 211 -10.37 15.33 -19.45
#